data_05fd7a48589294c345b7d264c0c11425
#
_entry.id   05fd7a48589294c345b7d264c0c11425
#
_cell.length_a   1.000
_cell.length_b   1.000
_cell.length_c   1.000
_cell.angle_alpha   90.00
_cell.angle_beta   90.00
_cell.angle_gamma   90.00
#
_symmetry.space_group_name_H-M   'P 1'
#
loop_
_entity.id
_entity.type
_entity.pdbx_description
1 polymer ?
#
loop_
_entity_poly.entity_id
_entity_poly.type
_entity_poly.pdbx_seq_one_letter_code
_entity_poly.pdbx_strand_id
1 'polypeptide(L)'
;MILRVPDYYPKFSCIADKCKDSCCIGWEIDIDEDTYAFYKQTDGAIGKRLRKHMYQTVDGDYSFELQQHGRCPFLNETNLCDICIELGEEALSEVCTEYPRFTTSYGNVIQKCLSLSCEEVGRLVFTRDDSVSIIEFPYGGMMVDEEDRDSEIQEEKEDGEGGWENEAYEEIEAEKLRIKFLEQVQAWAIAILQDKRQPIEERMKEYLCFAEVIQQRINTGQWDVEDIEVIEYMEELVENDNIEGIAHGVHLVEQKKNNRVEGNLKEDDLYQRFLRRLQMFEQMETLDREWDTVKKELKVTLTSESYKNILMAFRESKGYLEQDYEQLMVYFTFRYFMNAVYDYDLLSYARFALACRLMIRDMDLVRFQKNEGTYTREDRIDVVRIFSKEVEHSEENVELAREECMFDDVIYKV
;
A
#
# COMPACT_ATOMS: atom_id res chain seq x y z
N MET A 1 5.02 -5.29 -22.28
CA MET A 1 4.55 -4.98 -20.93
C MET A 1 4.75 -3.49 -20.62
N ILE A 2 3.96 -2.93 -19.72
CA ILE A 2 4.05 -1.55 -19.23
C ILE A 2 4.45 -1.61 -17.76
N LEU A 3 5.48 -0.84 -17.37
CA LEU A 3 5.82 -0.61 -15.97
C LEU A 3 5.12 0.66 -15.50
N ARG A 4 4.32 0.54 -14.45
CA ARG A 4 3.53 1.63 -13.85
C ARG A 4 4.02 1.89 -12.42
N VAL A 5 4.49 3.11 -12.15
CA VAL A 5 5.15 3.46 -10.89
C VAL A 5 4.82 4.89 -10.44
N PRO A 6 4.93 5.21 -9.14
CA PRO A 6 4.93 6.61 -8.69
C PRO A 6 6.17 7.35 -9.20
N ASP A 7 6.07 8.65 -9.42
CA ASP A 7 7.13 9.52 -9.95
C ASP A 7 8.38 9.64 -9.08
N TYR A 8 8.29 9.22 -7.82
CA TYR A 8 9.45 9.11 -6.93
C TYR A 8 10.19 7.78 -7.04
N TYR A 9 9.58 6.75 -7.64
CA TYR A 9 10.17 5.42 -7.76
C TYR A 9 11.56 5.42 -8.42
N PRO A 10 11.79 6.11 -9.56
CA PRO A 10 13.11 6.16 -10.18
C PRO A 10 14.16 6.94 -9.38
N LYS A 11 13.74 7.71 -8.38
CA LYS A 11 14.63 8.52 -7.52
C LYS A 11 15.17 7.71 -6.34
N PHE A 12 14.64 6.51 -6.11
CA PHE A 12 15.05 5.68 -4.99
C PHE A 12 16.46 5.14 -5.17
N SER A 13 17.25 5.30 -4.11
CA SER A 13 18.56 4.68 -3.96
C SER A 13 18.77 4.33 -2.48
N CYS A 14 19.15 3.08 -2.21
CA CYS A 14 19.40 2.65 -0.83
C CYS A 14 20.48 3.50 -0.15
N ILE A 15 20.20 3.96 1.08
CA ILE A 15 21.12 4.78 1.87
C ILE A 15 22.04 3.95 2.79
N ALA A 16 21.92 2.63 2.74
CA ALA A 16 22.77 1.65 3.41
C ALA A 16 22.96 1.92 4.92
N ASP A 17 24.21 2.14 5.36
CA ASP A 17 24.58 2.39 6.76
C ASP A 17 24.04 3.69 7.37
N LYS A 18 23.43 4.55 6.55
CA LYS A 18 22.80 5.79 7.02
C LYS A 18 21.38 5.58 7.52
N CYS A 19 20.77 4.40 7.27
CA CYS A 19 19.46 4.05 7.82
C CYS A 19 19.52 3.95 9.34
N LYS A 20 18.49 4.47 10.01
CA LYS A 20 18.29 4.30 11.47
C LYS A 20 17.85 2.87 11.80
N ASP A 21 17.14 2.23 10.90
CA ASP A 21 16.70 0.84 10.96
C ASP A 21 17.37 0.02 9.86
N SER A 22 17.05 -1.26 9.75
CA SER A 22 17.58 -2.15 8.73
C SER A 22 16.50 -3.07 8.18
N CYS A 23 16.47 -3.20 6.85
CA CYS A 23 15.67 -4.20 6.14
C CYS A 23 16.10 -5.66 6.44
N CYS A 24 17.16 -5.86 7.23
CA CYS A 24 17.65 -7.17 7.65
C CYS A 24 17.28 -7.48 9.11
N ILE A 25 16.23 -6.83 9.66
CA ILE A 25 15.79 -7.02 11.05
C ILE A 25 14.26 -7.06 11.10
N GLY A 26 13.71 -8.06 11.80
CA GLY A 26 12.30 -8.06 12.22
C GLY A 26 11.38 -8.94 11.38
N TRP A 27 11.85 -9.57 10.32
CA TRP A 27 11.06 -10.50 9.50
C TRP A 27 11.87 -11.68 8.99
N GLU A 28 11.22 -12.73 8.50
CA GLU A 28 11.86 -13.84 7.81
C GLU A 28 12.53 -13.38 6.52
N ILE A 29 13.67 -13.98 6.22
CA ILE A 29 14.42 -13.70 5.00
C ILE A 29 14.46 -14.97 4.19
N ASP A 30 13.54 -15.06 3.24
CA ASP A 30 13.43 -16.21 2.36
C ASP A 30 14.54 -16.25 1.33
N ILE A 31 14.88 -17.46 0.94
CA ILE A 31 15.93 -17.76 -0.02
C ILE A 31 15.29 -18.56 -1.14
N ASP A 32 15.20 -17.97 -2.32
CA ASP A 32 14.71 -18.65 -3.51
C ASP A 32 15.61 -19.85 -3.90
N GLU A 33 15.07 -20.79 -4.67
CA GLU A 33 15.74 -22.05 -4.99
C GLU A 33 17.08 -21.84 -5.71
N ASP A 34 17.15 -20.90 -6.63
CA ASP A 34 18.36 -20.60 -7.40
C ASP A 34 19.45 -20.02 -6.48
N THR A 35 19.09 -19.08 -5.64
CA THR A 35 19.99 -18.49 -4.63
C THR A 35 20.42 -19.53 -3.60
N TYR A 36 19.52 -20.41 -3.14
CA TYR A 36 19.89 -21.52 -2.26
C TYR A 36 20.91 -22.45 -2.90
N ALA A 37 20.70 -22.83 -4.16
CA ALA A 37 21.63 -23.67 -4.90
C ALA A 37 23.01 -23.00 -5.04
N PHE A 38 23.05 -21.71 -5.32
CA PHE A 38 24.26 -20.89 -5.37
C PHE A 38 24.98 -20.85 -4.02
N TYR A 39 24.25 -20.58 -2.92
CA TYR A 39 24.82 -20.51 -1.57
C TYR A 39 25.41 -21.85 -1.11
N LYS A 40 24.79 -22.97 -1.50
CA LYS A 40 25.32 -24.31 -1.19
C LYS A 40 26.68 -24.57 -1.84
N GLN A 41 26.91 -24.03 -3.02
CA GLN A 41 28.13 -24.22 -3.82
C GLN A 41 29.22 -23.17 -3.52
N THR A 42 28.84 -22.07 -2.82
CA THR A 42 29.77 -20.98 -2.50
C THR A 42 30.92 -21.48 -1.61
N ASP A 43 32.13 -21.18 -1.99
CA ASP A 43 33.37 -21.55 -1.28
C ASP A 43 33.75 -20.51 -0.21
N GLY A 44 34.78 -20.82 0.58
CA GLY A 44 35.37 -19.88 1.54
C GLY A 44 34.65 -19.77 2.86
N ALA A 45 34.95 -18.70 3.60
CA ALA A 45 34.40 -18.45 4.93
C ALA A 45 32.90 -18.07 4.86
N ILE A 46 32.55 -17.24 3.87
CA ILE A 46 31.15 -16.81 3.66
C ILE A 46 30.25 -18.02 3.29
N GLY A 47 30.71 -18.92 2.41
CA GLY A 47 29.97 -20.12 2.03
C GLY A 47 29.73 -21.07 3.21
N LYS A 48 30.68 -21.17 4.16
CA LYS A 48 30.47 -21.93 5.41
C LYS A 48 29.42 -21.25 6.31
N ARG A 49 29.42 -19.92 6.39
CA ARG A 49 28.41 -19.16 7.15
C ARG A 49 27.03 -19.32 6.52
N LEU A 50 26.91 -19.21 5.20
CA LEU A 50 25.67 -19.41 4.45
C LEU A 50 25.06 -20.78 4.80
N ARG A 51 25.80 -21.86 4.56
CA ARG A 51 25.32 -23.22 4.87
C ARG A 51 24.99 -23.47 6.33
N LYS A 52 25.58 -22.72 7.26
CA LYS A 52 25.29 -22.85 8.70
C LYS A 52 23.97 -22.21 9.09
N HIS A 53 23.59 -21.11 8.42
CA HIS A 53 22.44 -20.30 8.82
C HIS A 53 21.23 -20.46 7.89
N MET A 54 21.35 -21.23 6.80
CA MET A 54 20.19 -21.62 5.99
C MET A 54 19.49 -22.84 6.61
N TYR A 55 18.19 -22.82 6.60
CA TYR A 55 17.36 -23.96 6.99
C TYR A 55 16.18 -24.12 6.02
N GLN A 56 15.55 -25.28 6.05
CA GLN A 56 14.33 -25.51 5.30
C GLN A 56 13.14 -25.38 6.27
N THR A 57 12.15 -24.60 5.88
CA THR A 57 10.92 -24.41 6.64
C THR A 57 10.06 -25.68 6.64
N VAL A 58 9.00 -25.70 7.44
CA VAL A 58 8.07 -26.85 7.51
C VAL A 58 7.35 -27.04 6.17
N ASP A 59 7.11 -25.94 5.44
CA ASP A 59 6.40 -25.93 4.15
C ASP A 59 7.33 -26.27 2.96
N GLY A 60 8.63 -26.37 3.23
CA GLY A 60 9.61 -26.80 2.24
C GLY A 60 10.45 -25.68 1.66
N ASP A 61 10.16 -24.44 1.96
CA ASP A 61 10.90 -23.25 1.54
C ASP A 61 12.23 -23.11 2.29
N TYR A 62 13.11 -22.25 1.79
CA TYR A 62 14.39 -21.99 2.45
C TYR A 62 14.41 -20.59 3.04
N SER A 63 14.97 -20.45 4.25
CA SER A 63 15.11 -19.16 4.92
C SER A 63 16.41 -19.08 5.74
N PHE A 64 16.78 -17.88 6.20
CA PHE A 64 17.88 -17.70 7.13
C PHE A 64 17.41 -17.81 8.59
N GLU A 65 18.14 -18.59 9.40
CA GLU A 65 17.95 -18.63 10.85
C GLU A 65 18.34 -17.28 11.46
N LEU A 66 17.34 -16.49 11.85
CA LEU A 66 17.55 -15.18 12.43
C LEU A 66 18.20 -15.26 13.81
N GLN A 67 19.07 -14.31 14.09
CA GLN A 67 19.72 -14.15 15.38
C GLN A 67 18.78 -13.48 16.41
N GLN A 68 19.31 -13.20 17.59
CA GLN A 68 18.56 -12.45 18.63
C GLN A 68 18.00 -11.15 18.06
N HIS A 69 16.77 -10.83 18.45
CA HIS A 69 16.02 -9.67 18.00
C HIS A 69 15.67 -9.66 16.51
N GLY A 70 15.51 -10.83 15.91
CA GLY A 70 15.12 -10.94 14.49
C GLY A 70 16.20 -10.46 13.51
N ARG A 71 17.46 -10.42 13.91
CA ARG A 71 18.57 -9.91 13.10
C ARG A 71 19.06 -10.97 12.11
N CYS A 72 19.22 -10.58 10.84
CA CYS A 72 19.85 -11.41 9.83
C CYS A 72 21.29 -11.80 10.26
N PRO A 73 21.71 -13.08 10.11
CA PRO A 73 23.07 -13.52 10.46
C PRO A 73 24.17 -12.90 9.59
N PHE A 74 23.81 -12.23 8.50
CA PHE A 74 24.75 -11.56 7.58
C PHE A 74 24.74 -10.03 7.72
N LEU A 75 23.93 -9.48 8.62
CA LEU A 75 24.00 -8.06 8.95
C LEU A 75 25.15 -7.84 9.95
N ASN A 76 26.21 -7.14 9.55
CA ASN A 76 27.39 -6.91 10.38
C ASN A 76 27.17 -5.79 11.42
N GLU A 77 28.21 -5.49 12.20
CA GLU A 77 28.19 -4.49 13.28
C GLU A 77 28.02 -3.06 12.75
N THR A 78 28.30 -2.80 11.48
CA THR A 78 28.12 -1.50 10.83
C THR A 78 26.80 -1.40 10.07
N ASN A 79 25.87 -2.35 10.29
CA ASN A 79 24.56 -2.44 9.62
C ASN A 79 24.66 -2.57 8.09
N LEU A 80 25.70 -3.25 7.60
CA LEU A 80 25.86 -3.60 6.20
C LEU A 80 25.75 -5.11 6.01
N CYS A 81 25.34 -5.54 4.82
CA CYS A 81 25.18 -6.95 4.46
C CYS A 81 26.53 -7.56 4.06
N ASP A 82 27.00 -8.57 4.79
CA ASP A 82 28.25 -9.27 4.47
C ASP A 82 28.15 -10.05 3.14
N ILE A 83 26.96 -10.55 2.76
CA ILE A 83 26.75 -11.20 1.46
C ILE A 83 27.03 -10.21 0.33
N CYS A 84 26.42 -9.03 0.42
CA CYS A 84 26.59 -7.97 -0.58
C CYS A 84 28.06 -7.49 -0.64
N ILE A 85 28.73 -7.38 0.52
CA ILE A 85 30.14 -6.94 0.60
C ILE A 85 31.09 -7.98 0.00
N GLU A 86 30.89 -9.28 0.31
CA GLU A 86 31.83 -10.33 -0.06
C GLU A 86 31.54 -10.97 -1.44
N LEU A 87 30.28 -11.00 -1.87
CA LEU A 87 29.85 -11.70 -3.07
C LEU A 87 29.22 -10.79 -4.13
N GLY A 88 28.86 -9.55 -3.80
CA GLY A 88 28.16 -8.63 -4.70
C GLY A 88 26.64 -8.61 -4.51
N GLU A 89 25.97 -7.60 -5.09
CA GLU A 89 24.50 -7.46 -5.03
C GLU A 89 23.79 -8.60 -5.77
N GLU A 90 24.39 -9.14 -6.82
CA GLU A 90 23.89 -10.25 -7.61
C GLU A 90 23.82 -11.59 -6.84
N ALA A 91 24.42 -11.65 -5.66
CA ALA A 91 24.35 -12.81 -4.78
C ALA A 91 23.22 -12.72 -3.74
N LEU A 92 22.47 -11.65 -3.71
CA LEU A 92 21.33 -11.49 -2.79
C LEU A 92 20.16 -12.36 -3.27
N SER A 93 19.37 -12.89 -2.30
CA SER A 93 18.10 -13.54 -2.62
C SER A 93 17.09 -12.54 -3.20
N GLU A 94 16.06 -13.06 -3.87
CA GLU A 94 15.04 -12.24 -4.50
C GLU A 94 14.40 -11.26 -3.53
N VAL A 95 14.00 -11.72 -2.33
CA VAL A 95 13.41 -10.86 -1.30
C VAL A 95 14.35 -9.72 -0.87
N CYS A 96 15.65 -9.97 -0.78
CA CYS A 96 16.65 -8.95 -0.43
C CYS A 96 16.89 -7.96 -1.57
N THR A 97 16.87 -8.43 -2.83
CA THR A 97 17.09 -7.61 -4.03
C THR A 97 15.87 -6.74 -4.33
N GLU A 98 14.66 -7.28 -4.20
CA GLU A 98 13.44 -6.55 -4.48
C GLU A 98 13.08 -5.53 -3.38
N TYR A 99 13.45 -5.76 -2.12
CA TYR A 99 13.15 -4.80 -1.06
C TYR A 99 13.71 -3.39 -1.39
N PRO A 100 12.96 -2.32 -1.22
CA PRO A 100 11.60 -2.21 -0.65
C PRO A 100 10.47 -2.21 -1.70
N ARG A 101 10.61 -2.98 -2.78
CA ARG A 101 9.66 -2.98 -3.90
C ARG A 101 8.55 -3.98 -3.67
N PHE A 102 7.33 -3.52 -3.92
CA PHE A 102 6.17 -4.38 -4.06
C PHE A 102 5.73 -4.41 -5.52
N THR A 103 5.36 -5.56 -6.01
CA THR A 103 4.94 -5.77 -7.40
C THR A 103 3.53 -6.33 -7.43
N THR A 104 2.66 -5.75 -8.25
CA THR A 104 1.35 -6.29 -8.61
C THR A 104 1.30 -6.36 -10.12
N SER A 105 1.02 -7.54 -10.68
CA SER A 105 0.96 -7.75 -12.14
C SER A 105 -0.48 -8.02 -12.54
N TYR A 106 -0.98 -7.36 -13.60
CA TYR A 106 -2.31 -7.59 -14.14
C TYR A 106 -2.30 -7.30 -15.64
N GLY A 107 -2.87 -8.20 -16.43
CA GLY A 107 -2.81 -8.12 -17.89
C GLY A 107 -1.38 -7.94 -18.41
N ASN A 108 -1.13 -6.86 -19.14
CA ASN A 108 0.20 -6.51 -19.67
C ASN A 108 0.93 -5.44 -18.82
N VAL A 109 0.45 -5.17 -17.61
CA VAL A 109 0.99 -4.14 -16.70
C VAL A 109 1.70 -4.78 -15.52
N ILE A 110 2.87 -4.26 -15.19
CA ILE A 110 3.59 -4.49 -13.94
C ILE A 110 3.54 -3.18 -13.14
N GLN A 111 2.78 -3.17 -12.07
CA GLN A 111 2.70 -2.04 -11.16
C GLN A 111 3.69 -2.25 -10.01
N LYS A 112 4.66 -1.33 -9.84
CA LYS A 112 5.61 -1.37 -8.73
C LYS A 112 5.47 -0.14 -7.85
N CYS A 113 5.50 -0.35 -6.53
CA CYS A 113 5.62 0.71 -5.54
C CYS A 113 6.78 0.42 -4.58
N LEU A 114 7.13 1.41 -3.75
CA LEU A 114 8.19 1.29 -2.74
C LEU A 114 7.55 1.30 -1.35
N SER A 115 7.89 0.33 -0.50
CA SER A 115 7.37 0.22 0.86
C SER A 115 7.77 1.42 1.73
N LEU A 116 6.81 1.96 2.45
CA LEU A 116 7.02 2.99 3.46
C LEU A 116 7.73 2.47 4.72
N SER A 117 7.96 1.16 4.84
CA SER A 117 8.84 0.57 5.85
C SER A 117 10.32 0.93 5.64
N CYS A 118 10.69 1.44 4.46
CA CYS A 118 12.01 1.97 4.16
C CYS A 118 12.10 3.46 4.50
N GLU A 119 13.06 3.84 5.33
CA GLU A 119 13.29 5.24 5.75
C GLU A 119 13.49 6.18 4.54
N GLU A 120 14.26 5.75 3.54
CA GLU A 120 14.53 6.56 2.36
C GLU A 120 13.27 6.77 1.50
N VAL A 121 12.41 5.76 1.42
CA VAL A 121 11.10 5.93 0.75
C VAL A 121 10.25 6.94 1.50
N GLY A 122 10.21 6.88 2.83
CA GLY A 122 9.56 7.90 3.65
C GLY A 122 10.09 9.31 3.36
N ARG A 123 11.41 9.49 3.18
CA ARG A 123 12.00 10.78 2.77
C ARG A 123 11.48 11.22 1.41
N LEU A 124 11.54 10.36 0.41
CA LEU A 124 11.08 10.66 -0.95
C LEU A 124 9.61 11.08 -0.99
N VAL A 125 8.77 10.47 -0.15
CA VAL A 125 7.33 10.75 -0.09
C VAL A 125 7.03 12.00 0.74
N PHE A 126 7.59 12.14 1.94
CA PHE A 126 7.16 13.19 2.89
C PHE A 126 8.00 14.46 2.87
N THR A 127 9.09 14.57 2.10
CA THR A 127 9.85 15.81 1.98
C THR A 127 9.52 16.61 0.71
N ARG A 128 8.57 16.13 -0.10
CA ARG A 128 8.11 16.82 -1.31
C ARG A 128 6.95 17.77 -1.01
N ASP A 129 6.84 18.83 -1.79
CA ASP A 129 5.76 19.82 -1.70
C ASP A 129 4.66 19.62 -2.77
N ASP A 130 4.93 18.79 -3.79
CA ASP A 130 4.03 18.46 -4.90
C ASP A 130 3.27 17.15 -4.66
N SER A 131 2.17 16.98 -5.35
CA SER A 131 1.39 15.73 -5.35
C SER A 131 2.12 14.63 -6.10
N VAL A 132 1.88 13.37 -5.73
CA VAL A 132 2.46 12.19 -6.40
C VAL A 132 1.77 12.01 -7.75
N SER A 133 2.56 11.84 -8.82
CA SER A 133 2.08 11.46 -10.15
C SER A 133 2.40 9.99 -10.43
N ILE A 134 1.54 9.31 -11.18
CA ILE A 134 1.80 7.97 -11.67
C ILE A 134 2.35 8.07 -13.07
N ILE A 135 3.49 7.41 -13.31
CA ILE A 135 4.19 7.42 -14.59
C ILE A 135 4.32 6.01 -15.15
N GLU A 136 4.34 5.91 -16.48
CA GLU A 136 4.36 4.65 -17.20
C GLU A 136 5.55 4.60 -18.15
N PHE A 137 6.15 3.40 -18.24
CA PHE A 137 7.28 3.12 -19.12
C PHE A 137 7.08 1.80 -19.85
N PRO A 138 7.56 1.66 -21.12
CA PRO A 138 7.72 0.35 -21.73
C PRO A 138 8.66 -0.52 -20.87
N TYR A 139 8.25 -1.75 -20.56
CA TYR A 139 8.99 -2.67 -19.70
C TYR A 139 9.28 -3.98 -20.45
N GLY A 140 10.58 -4.32 -20.53
CA GLY A 140 11.05 -5.52 -21.21
C GLY A 140 11.26 -5.30 -22.72
N GLY A 141 12.48 -5.59 -23.21
CA GLY A 141 12.86 -5.51 -24.62
C GLY A 141 12.37 -6.67 -25.49
N MET A 142 11.39 -7.44 -25.06
CA MET A 142 10.61 -8.33 -25.91
C MET A 142 9.19 -7.77 -25.96
N MET A 143 8.90 -7.05 -27.03
CA MET A 143 7.54 -6.99 -27.55
C MET A 143 7.21 -8.44 -27.94
N VAL A 144 6.43 -9.12 -27.12
CA VAL A 144 5.61 -10.19 -27.67
C VAL A 144 4.56 -9.39 -28.45
N ASP A 145 4.71 -9.35 -29.78
CA ASP A 145 3.74 -8.72 -30.65
C ASP A 145 2.38 -9.32 -30.29
N GLU A 146 1.35 -8.48 -30.11
CA GLU A 146 -0.03 -8.96 -29.95
C GLU A 146 -0.43 -9.91 -31.11
N GLU A 147 0.19 -9.70 -32.27
CA GLU A 147 0.07 -10.57 -33.44
C GLU A 147 0.63 -12.00 -33.21
N ASP A 148 1.62 -12.22 -32.34
CA ASP A 148 2.16 -13.56 -32.05
C ASP A 148 1.25 -14.37 -31.11
N ARG A 149 0.52 -13.73 -30.18
CA ARG A 149 -0.53 -14.41 -29.39
C ARG A 149 -1.74 -14.78 -30.27
N ASP A 150 -2.12 -13.90 -31.17
CA ASP A 150 -3.22 -14.15 -32.11
C ASP A 150 -2.81 -15.20 -33.16
N SER A 151 -1.50 -15.34 -33.46
CA SER A 151 -1.01 -16.38 -34.39
C SER A 151 -0.93 -17.75 -33.73
N GLU A 152 -0.54 -17.89 -32.46
CA GLU A 152 -0.59 -19.17 -31.73
C GLU A 152 -2.03 -19.69 -31.60
N ILE A 153 -3.02 -18.78 -31.38
CA ILE A 153 -4.44 -19.13 -31.37
C ILE A 153 -4.97 -19.47 -32.77
N GLN A 154 -4.35 -18.97 -33.85
CA GLN A 154 -4.77 -19.27 -35.24
C GLN A 154 -4.22 -20.57 -35.77
N GLU A 155 -3.06 -21.05 -35.32
CA GLU A 155 -2.50 -22.35 -35.74
C GLU A 155 -3.25 -23.56 -35.14
N GLU A 156 -3.89 -23.39 -33.95
CA GLU A 156 -4.74 -24.46 -33.37
C GLU A 156 -6.15 -24.59 -33.96
N LYS A 157 -6.52 -23.74 -34.91
CA LYS A 157 -7.88 -23.70 -35.51
C LYS A 157 -8.22 -24.78 -36.54
N GLU A 158 -7.34 -25.71 -36.83
CA GLU A 158 -7.62 -26.71 -37.88
C GLU A 158 -8.25 -28.03 -37.40
N ASP A 159 -8.33 -28.32 -36.09
CA ASP A 159 -8.93 -29.58 -35.64
C ASP A 159 -9.71 -29.45 -34.32
N GLY A 160 -11.02 -29.14 -34.38
CA GLY A 160 -12.03 -29.59 -33.41
C GLY A 160 -12.82 -28.55 -32.63
N GLU A 161 -14.12 -28.65 -32.77
CA GLU A 161 -15.25 -28.17 -31.93
C GLU A 161 -15.14 -26.79 -31.25
N GLY A 162 -15.54 -25.75 -31.95
CA GLY A 162 -15.49 -24.31 -31.64
C GLY A 162 -16.34 -23.77 -30.48
N GLY A 163 -16.44 -24.49 -29.37
CA GLY A 163 -17.14 -23.99 -28.18
C GLY A 163 -16.17 -23.40 -27.14
N TRP A 164 -15.09 -24.07 -26.86
CA TRP A 164 -14.13 -23.70 -25.81
C TRP A 164 -13.25 -22.49 -26.16
N GLU A 165 -12.95 -22.31 -27.45
CA GLU A 165 -12.15 -21.19 -27.95
C GLU A 165 -12.88 -19.84 -27.82
N ASN A 166 -14.20 -19.82 -28.07
CA ASN A 166 -15.01 -18.62 -27.93
C ASN A 166 -15.13 -18.20 -26.44
N GLU A 167 -15.29 -19.15 -25.52
CA GLU A 167 -15.36 -18.84 -24.07
C GLU A 167 -14.05 -18.28 -23.55
N ALA A 168 -12.91 -18.84 -23.95
CA ALA A 168 -11.59 -18.33 -23.55
C ALA A 168 -11.32 -16.91 -24.10
N TYR A 169 -11.72 -16.64 -25.36
CA TYR A 169 -11.58 -15.31 -25.94
C TYR A 169 -12.48 -14.28 -25.25
N GLU A 170 -13.74 -14.63 -24.95
CA GLU A 170 -14.66 -13.76 -24.23
C GLU A 170 -14.15 -13.43 -22.82
N GLU A 171 -13.51 -14.39 -22.14
CA GLU A 171 -12.92 -14.19 -20.81
C GLU A 171 -11.72 -13.24 -20.85
N ILE A 172 -10.83 -13.37 -21.83
CA ILE A 172 -9.68 -12.47 -22.02
C ILE A 172 -10.14 -11.03 -22.31
N GLU A 173 -11.14 -10.85 -23.17
CA GLU A 173 -11.68 -9.52 -23.47
C GLU A 173 -12.39 -8.91 -22.24
N ALA A 174 -13.11 -9.73 -21.48
CA ALA A 174 -13.72 -9.30 -20.22
C ALA A 174 -12.68 -8.89 -19.18
N GLU A 175 -11.55 -9.60 -19.08
CA GLU A 175 -10.44 -9.22 -18.21
C GLU A 175 -9.80 -7.89 -18.63
N LYS A 176 -9.53 -7.71 -19.92
CA LYS A 176 -9.01 -6.43 -20.46
C LYS A 176 -9.93 -5.26 -20.11
N LEU A 177 -11.25 -5.46 -20.25
CA LEU A 177 -12.24 -4.43 -19.90
C LEU A 177 -12.22 -4.11 -18.41
N ARG A 178 -12.16 -5.12 -17.53
CA ARG A 178 -12.03 -4.95 -16.07
C ARG A 178 -10.78 -4.19 -15.69
N ILE A 179 -9.64 -4.55 -16.27
CA ILE A 179 -8.36 -3.89 -16.01
C ILE A 179 -8.46 -2.41 -16.39
N LYS A 180 -8.89 -2.10 -17.61
CA LYS A 180 -9.04 -0.72 -18.08
C LYS A 180 -9.97 0.11 -17.20
N PHE A 181 -11.09 -0.47 -16.77
CA PHE A 181 -12.02 0.14 -15.83
C PHE A 181 -11.34 0.47 -14.50
N LEU A 182 -10.66 -0.51 -13.90
CA LEU A 182 -10.01 -0.33 -12.58
C LEU A 182 -8.83 0.63 -12.62
N GLU A 183 -8.07 0.68 -13.70
CA GLU A 183 -7.01 1.69 -13.90
C GLU A 183 -7.58 3.12 -13.92
N GLN A 184 -8.69 3.31 -14.64
CA GLN A 184 -9.38 4.61 -14.66
C GLN A 184 -9.95 4.97 -13.28
N VAL A 185 -10.56 4.00 -12.60
CA VAL A 185 -11.08 4.17 -11.25
C VAL A 185 -9.96 4.53 -10.25
N GLN A 186 -8.80 3.87 -10.35
CA GLN A 186 -7.65 4.22 -9.50
C GLN A 186 -7.17 5.65 -9.77
N ALA A 187 -7.10 6.08 -11.03
CA ALA A 187 -6.71 7.45 -11.38
C ALA A 187 -7.69 8.48 -10.79
N TRP A 188 -8.99 8.23 -10.88
CA TRP A 188 -10.01 9.10 -10.29
C TRP A 188 -9.96 9.12 -8.75
N ALA A 189 -9.78 7.97 -8.13
CA ALA A 189 -9.62 7.88 -6.67
C ALA A 189 -8.44 8.72 -6.18
N ILE A 190 -7.31 8.67 -6.90
CA ILE A 190 -6.13 9.50 -6.62
C ILE A 190 -6.44 10.98 -6.85
N ALA A 191 -7.15 11.35 -7.91
CA ALA A 191 -7.54 12.73 -8.18
C ALA A 191 -8.43 13.32 -7.07
N ILE A 192 -9.41 12.54 -6.56
CA ILE A 192 -10.23 12.95 -5.40
C ILE A 192 -9.35 13.24 -4.17
N LEU A 193 -8.40 12.36 -3.88
CA LEU A 193 -7.51 12.51 -2.73
C LEU A 193 -6.59 13.73 -2.85
N GLN A 194 -6.26 14.13 -4.08
CA GLN A 194 -5.36 15.25 -4.38
C GLN A 194 -6.08 16.57 -4.62
N ASP A 195 -7.40 16.62 -4.53
CA ASP A 195 -8.17 17.86 -4.67
C ASP A 195 -7.99 18.82 -3.48
N LYS A 196 -6.95 19.65 -3.54
CA LYS A 196 -6.57 20.60 -2.46
C LYS A 196 -7.58 21.73 -2.23
N ARG A 197 -8.68 21.79 -2.99
CA ARG A 197 -9.79 22.75 -2.76
C ARG A 197 -10.60 22.40 -1.52
N GLN A 198 -10.54 21.15 -1.08
CA GLN A 198 -11.23 20.64 0.11
C GLN A 198 -10.21 20.19 1.18
N PRO A 199 -10.60 20.29 2.48
CA PRO A 199 -9.81 19.67 3.56
C PRO A 199 -9.66 18.17 3.36
N ILE A 200 -8.58 17.59 3.84
CA ILE A 200 -8.27 16.15 3.64
C ILE A 200 -9.38 15.23 4.18
N GLU A 201 -10.05 15.60 5.26
CA GLU A 201 -11.16 14.81 5.82
C GLU A 201 -12.36 14.74 4.86
N GLU A 202 -12.67 15.82 4.13
CA GLU A 202 -13.77 15.83 3.15
C GLU A 202 -13.37 15.00 1.91
N ARG A 203 -12.14 15.15 1.44
CA ARG A 203 -11.61 14.34 0.33
C ARG A 203 -11.69 12.84 0.64
N MET A 204 -11.39 12.43 1.87
CA MET A 204 -11.51 11.03 2.29
C MET A 204 -12.95 10.53 2.35
N LYS A 205 -13.90 11.39 2.74
CA LYS A 205 -15.33 11.03 2.68
C LYS A 205 -15.79 10.84 1.24
N GLU A 206 -15.39 11.73 0.34
CA GLU A 206 -15.68 11.62 -1.09
C GLU A 206 -15.06 10.35 -1.69
N TYR A 207 -13.79 10.08 -1.39
CA TYR A 207 -13.09 8.87 -1.78
C TYR A 207 -13.84 7.60 -1.36
N LEU A 208 -14.32 7.53 -0.11
CA LEU A 208 -15.08 6.38 0.37
C LEU A 208 -16.44 6.27 -0.33
N CYS A 209 -17.16 7.37 -0.50
CA CYS A 209 -18.43 7.39 -1.24
C CYS A 209 -18.24 6.95 -2.70
N PHE A 210 -17.17 7.41 -3.34
CA PHE A 210 -16.78 6.99 -4.68
C PHE A 210 -16.53 5.47 -4.72
N ALA A 211 -15.71 4.93 -3.82
CA ALA A 211 -15.43 3.50 -3.73
C ALA A 211 -16.71 2.66 -3.53
N GLU A 212 -17.67 3.14 -2.72
CA GLU A 212 -18.97 2.48 -2.54
C GLU A 212 -19.79 2.43 -3.84
N VAL A 213 -19.78 3.50 -4.63
CA VAL A 213 -20.47 3.55 -5.93
C VAL A 213 -19.82 2.58 -6.91
N ILE A 214 -18.50 2.60 -7.00
CA ILE A 214 -17.74 1.70 -7.88
C ILE A 214 -17.96 0.24 -7.48
N GLN A 215 -17.92 -0.08 -6.19
CA GLN A 215 -18.19 -1.45 -5.74
C GLN A 215 -19.58 -1.95 -6.13
N GLN A 216 -20.60 -1.10 -6.12
CA GLN A 216 -21.94 -1.49 -6.60
C GLN A 216 -21.94 -1.81 -8.10
N ARG A 217 -21.17 -1.07 -8.91
CA ARG A 217 -21.01 -1.38 -10.35
C ARG A 217 -20.28 -2.70 -10.55
N ILE A 218 -19.18 -2.94 -9.83
CA ILE A 218 -18.45 -4.22 -9.84
C ILE A 218 -19.40 -5.37 -9.51
N ASN A 219 -20.19 -5.25 -8.45
CA ASN A 219 -21.14 -6.28 -8.01
C ASN A 219 -22.26 -6.57 -9.03
N THR A 220 -22.54 -5.63 -9.93
CA THR A 220 -23.56 -5.78 -10.99
C THR A 220 -22.94 -6.09 -12.36
N GLY A 221 -21.62 -6.28 -12.44
CA GLY A 221 -20.91 -6.58 -13.69
C GLY A 221 -20.83 -5.41 -14.67
N GLN A 222 -20.96 -4.18 -14.19
CA GLN A 222 -20.88 -2.96 -15.01
C GLN A 222 -19.44 -2.44 -15.03
N TRP A 223 -18.72 -2.77 -16.10
CA TRP A 223 -17.29 -2.46 -16.27
C TRP A 223 -17.01 -1.35 -17.30
N ASP A 224 -18.05 -0.63 -17.74
CA ASP A 224 -17.87 0.53 -18.60
C ASP A 224 -17.81 1.84 -17.80
N VAL A 225 -17.14 2.82 -18.37
CA VAL A 225 -17.01 4.15 -17.78
C VAL A 225 -17.99 5.16 -18.42
N GLU A 226 -18.65 4.81 -19.53
CA GLU A 226 -19.38 5.75 -20.38
C GLU A 226 -20.69 6.27 -19.76
N ASP A 227 -21.28 5.52 -18.80
CA ASP A 227 -22.56 5.86 -18.15
C ASP A 227 -22.40 6.47 -16.74
N ILE A 228 -21.21 6.92 -16.37
CA ILE A 228 -21.02 7.48 -15.02
C ILE A 228 -21.24 8.99 -15.11
N GLU A 229 -22.35 9.50 -14.57
CA GLU A 229 -22.53 10.96 -14.33
C GLU A 229 -21.40 11.56 -13.49
N VAL A 230 -20.54 10.72 -12.92
CA VAL A 230 -19.28 11.02 -12.26
C VAL A 230 -18.18 11.40 -13.28
N ILE A 231 -18.32 11.03 -14.58
CA ILE A 231 -17.27 11.23 -15.60
C ILE A 231 -17.03 12.72 -15.85
N GLU A 232 -18.08 13.52 -16.08
CA GLU A 232 -17.92 14.95 -16.31
C GLU A 232 -17.15 15.63 -15.17
N TYR A 233 -17.46 15.26 -13.94
CA TYR A 233 -16.77 15.76 -12.74
C TYR A 233 -15.32 15.27 -12.66
N MET A 234 -15.06 14.00 -13.00
CA MET A 234 -13.73 13.40 -12.89
C MET A 234 -12.80 13.76 -14.04
N GLU A 235 -13.31 13.88 -15.27
CA GLU A 235 -12.56 14.39 -16.40
C GLU A 235 -12.16 15.87 -16.17
N GLU A 236 -13.05 16.69 -15.60
CA GLU A 236 -12.73 18.05 -15.17
C GLU A 236 -11.64 18.08 -14.08
N LEU A 237 -11.59 17.13 -13.15
CA LEU A 237 -10.51 17.02 -12.16
C LEU A 237 -9.16 16.65 -12.77
N VAL A 238 -9.16 15.78 -13.79
CA VAL A 238 -7.94 15.31 -14.45
C VAL A 238 -7.45 16.27 -15.53
N GLU A 239 -8.35 16.90 -16.31
CA GLU A 239 -7.97 17.80 -17.41
C GLU A 239 -7.70 19.24 -16.96
N ASN A 240 -8.21 19.66 -15.82
CA ASN A 240 -8.07 21.05 -15.38
C ASN A 240 -7.09 21.19 -14.21
N ASP A 241 -5.85 21.54 -14.54
CA ASP A 241 -5.03 22.40 -13.65
C ASP A 241 -5.74 23.76 -13.34
N ASN A 242 -7.01 23.93 -13.75
CA ASN A 242 -7.81 25.15 -13.64
C ASN A 242 -9.24 24.93 -13.11
N ILE A 243 -9.52 25.43 -12.06
CA ILE A 243 -10.29 25.37 -10.83
C ILE A 243 -11.75 25.90 -10.87
N GLU A 244 -12.55 25.90 -11.89
CA GLU A 244 -13.89 26.55 -11.84
C GLU A 244 -15.14 25.68 -12.09
N GLY A 245 -15.05 24.38 -12.42
CA GLY A 245 -16.18 23.58 -12.97
C GLY A 245 -16.99 22.65 -12.05
N ILE A 246 -16.83 22.62 -10.73
CA ILE A 246 -17.16 21.49 -9.84
C ILE A 246 -18.63 21.34 -9.40
N ALA A 247 -19.56 22.08 -9.91
CA ALA A 247 -20.91 22.15 -9.35
C ALA A 247 -21.82 20.92 -9.62
N HIS A 248 -21.55 20.03 -10.56
CA HIS A 248 -22.49 18.99 -11.02
C HIS A 248 -22.25 17.56 -10.51
N GLY A 249 -20.99 17.12 -10.34
CA GLY A 249 -20.67 15.77 -9.80
C GLY A 249 -20.98 15.58 -8.31
N VAL A 250 -21.04 16.68 -7.57
CA VAL A 250 -21.45 16.77 -6.17
C VAL A 250 -22.87 16.19 -5.93
N HIS A 251 -23.74 16.10 -6.94
CA HIS A 251 -25.16 15.78 -6.75
C HIS A 251 -25.45 14.33 -6.36
N LEU A 252 -24.68 13.34 -6.84
CA LEU A 252 -24.83 11.94 -6.43
C LEU A 252 -24.21 11.68 -5.06
N VAL A 253 -23.07 12.30 -4.79
CA VAL A 253 -22.42 12.27 -3.47
C VAL A 253 -23.27 13.03 -2.45
N GLU A 254 -23.88 14.17 -2.82
CA GLU A 254 -24.81 14.91 -1.96
C GLU A 254 -26.13 14.17 -1.71
N GLN A 255 -26.70 13.44 -2.67
CA GLN A 255 -27.90 12.62 -2.43
C GLN A 255 -27.62 11.49 -1.43
N LYS A 256 -26.44 10.85 -1.47
CA LYS A 256 -26.04 9.87 -0.45
C LYS A 256 -25.64 10.52 0.88
N LYS A 257 -24.99 11.70 0.86
CA LYS A 257 -24.74 12.50 2.09
C LYS A 257 -26.06 12.87 2.79
N ASN A 258 -27.07 13.32 2.06
CA ASN A 258 -28.37 13.71 2.62
C ASN A 258 -29.21 12.52 3.11
N ASN A 259 -28.99 11.31 2.60
CA ASN A 259 -29.65 10.09 3.07
C ASN A 259 -28.91 9.40 4.24
N ARG A 260 -27.63 9.73 4.50
CA ARG A 260 -26.97 9.42 5.76
C ARG A 260 -27.43 10.48 6.77
N VAL A 261 -28.40 10.09 7.61
CA VAL A 261 -28.79 10.89 8.77
C VAL A 261 -27.51 11.36 9.46
N GLU A 262 -27.26 12.67 9.48
CA GLU A 262 -26.31 13.29 10.39
C GLU A 262 -26.78 13.01 11.82
N GLY A 263 -26.50 11.82 12.31
CA GLY A 263 -26.53 11.56 13.73
C GLY A 263 -25.46 12.49 14.33
N ASN A 264 -25.89 13.45 15.14
CA ASN A 264 -25.01 14.23 16.00
C ASN A 264 -24.07 13.26 16.73
N LEU A 265 -22.85 13.10 16.21
CA LEU A 265 -21.82 12.23 16.78
C LEU A 265 -21.50 12.82 18.15
N LYS A 266 -21.90 12.11 19.21
CA LYS A 266 -21.55 12.48 20.57
C LYS A 266 -20.02 12.51 20.71
N GLU A 267 -19.48 13.37 21.55
CA GLU A 267 -18.03 13.49 21.81
C GLU A 267 -17.36 12.16 22.17
N ASP A 268 -18.11 11.22 22.74
CA ASP A 268 -17.68 9.84 23.06
C ASP A 268 -17.31 8.99 21.83
N ASP A 269 -17.71 9.37 20.61
CA ASP A 269 -17.61 8.52 19.43
C ASP A 269 -16.17 8.46 18.86
N LEU A 270 -15.39 9.55 18.91
CA LEU A 270 -14.01 9.59 18.39
C LEU A 270 -13.06 8.66 19.16
N TYR A 271 -13.18 8.62 20.48
CA TYR A 271 -12.37 7.72 21.30
C TYR A 271 -12.79 6.25 21.13
N GLN A 272 -14.09 5.97 20.98
CA GLN A 272 -14.57 4.63 20.68
C GLN A 272 -14.07 4.13 19.32
N ARG A 273 -14.01 5.00 18.30
CA ARG A 273 -13.41 4.69 17.00
C ARG A 273 -11.92 4.35 17.12
N PHE A 274 -11.19 5.11 17.91
CA PHE A 274 -9.79 4.80 18.22
C PHE A 274 -9.66 3.43 18.87
N LEU A 275 -10.47 3.13 19.89
CA LEU A 275 -10.41 1.84 20.58
C LEU A 275 -10.69 0.66 19.63
N ARG A 276 -11.62 0.83 18.69
CA ARG A 276 -11.91 -0.21 17.68
C ARG A 276 -10.72 -0.44 16.76
N ARG A 277 -10.09 0.61 16.26
CA ARG A 277 -8.85 0.48 15.47
C ARG A 277 -7.74 -0.17 16.27
N LEU A 278 -7.53 0.26 17.50
CA LEU A 278 -6.51 -0.34 18.36
C LEU A 278 -6.78 -1.83 18.59
N GLN A 279 -8.04 -2.21 18.85
CA GLN A 279 -8.41 -3.63 19.02
C GLN A 279 -8.11 -4.46 17.77
N MET A 280 -8.39 -3.93 16.57
CA MET A 280 -8.05 -4.59 15.31
C MET A 280 -6.53 -4.83 15.21
N PHE A 281 -5.72 -3.78 15.41
CA PHE A 281 -4.26 -3.89 15.34
C PHE A 281 -3.65 -4.74 16.46
N GLU A 282 -4.35 -4.94 17.58
CA GLU A 282 -3.93 -5.86 18.63
C GLU A 282 -4.10 -7.34 18.29
N GLN A 283 -4.98 -7.66 17.34
CA GLN A 283 -5.21 -9.02 16.87
C GLN A 283 -4.17 -9.46 15.84
N MET A 284 -3.45 -8.50 15.25
CA MET A 284 -2.39 -8.77 14.28
C MET A 284 -1.21 -9.50 14.94
N GLU A 285 -0.58 -10.38 14.19
CA GLU A 285 0.71 -10.94 14.62
C GLU A 285 1.74 -9.81 14.77
N THR A 286 2.69 -10.01 15.68
CA THR A 286 3.74 -9.03 15.93
C THR A 286 5.02 -9.47 15.25
N LEU A 287 5.45 -8.74 14.23
CA LEU A 287 6.70 -8.98 13.50
C LEU A 287 7.90 -8.37 14.24
N ASP A 288 7.74 -7.16 14.78
CA ASP A 288 8.80 -6.46 15.51
C ASP A 288 8.34 -6.07 16.93
N ARG A 289 9.25 -6.24 17.91
CA ARG A 289 8.98 -5.87 19.32
C ARG A 289 8.74 -4.37 19.52
N GLU A 290 9.17 -3.53 18.58
CA GLU A 290 8.87 -2.10 18.58
C GLU A 290 7.36 -1.87 18.56
N TRP A 291 6.61 -2.71 17.84
CA TRP A 291 5.16 -2.67 17.77
C TRP A 291 4.47 -2.88 19.13
N ASP A 292 4.98 -3.78 19.96
CA ASP A 292 4.47 -3.97 21.32
C ASP A 292 4.62 -2.71 22.18
N THR A 293 5.69 -1.95 21.96
CA THR A 293 5.89 -0.67 22.60
C THR A 293 4.89 0.36 22.12
N VAL A 294 4.67 0.44 20.80
CA VAL A 294 3.68 1.32 20.19
C VAL A 294 2.27 1.05 20.74
N LYS A 295 1.84 -0.23 20.77
CA LYS A 295 0.53 -0.62 21.31
C LYS A 295 0.34 -0.18 22.78
N LYS A 296 1.37 -0.32 23.61
CA LYS A 296 1.34 0.13 25.02
C LYS A 296 1.26 1.64 25.13
N GLU A 297 2.05 2.36 24.33
CA GLU A 297 2.07 3.84 24.34
C GLU A 297 0.74 4.42 23.87
N LEU A 298 0.12 3.85 22.85
CA LEU A 298 -1.23 4.23 22.38
C LEU A 298 -2.24 4.15 23.53
N LYS A 299 -2.27 3.05 24.27
CA LYS A 299 -3.19 2.84 25.41
C LYS A 299 -2.95 3.81 26.58
N VAL A 300 -1.71 4.10 26.87
CA VAL A 300 -1.35 4.93 28.03
C VAL A 300 -1.55 6.42 27.73
N THR A 301 -1.24 6.85 26.52
CA THR A 301 -1.26 8.26 26.12
C THR A 301 -2.65 8.71 25.68
N LEU A 302 -3.34 7.89 24.87
CA LEU A 302 -4.63 8.21 24.28
C LEU A 302 -5.77 7.63 25.15
N THR A 303 -6.24 8.42 26.10
CA THR A 303 -7.38 8.09 26.97
C THR A 303 -8.65 8.82 26.54
N SER A 304 -9.80 8.46 27.07
CA SER A 304 -11.06 9.17 26.82
C SER A 304 -10.98 10.66 27.14
N GLU A 305 -10.18 11.04 28.13
CA GLU A 305 -10.02 12.43 28.57
C GLU A 305 -9.01 13.21 27.72
N SER A 306 -7.95 12.53 27.20
CA SER A 306 -6.84 13.16 26.50
C SER A 306 -6.98 13.18 24.97
N TYR A 307 -7.63 12.19 24.38
CA TYR A 307 -7.64 11.95 22.94
C TYR A 307 -8.04 13.16 22.10
N LYS A 308 -9.21 13.73 22.42
CA LYS A 308 -9.72 14.92 21.70
C LYS A 308 -8.79 16.13 21.83
N ASN A 309 -8.29 16.37 23.02
CA ASN A 309 -7.43 17.52 23.28
C ASN A 309 -6.07 17.39 22.55
N ILE A 310 -5.47 16.19 22.55
CA ILE A 310 -4.23 15.92 21.81
C ILE A 310 -4.46 16.05 20.30
N LEU A 311 -5.56 15.51 19.79
CA LEU A 311 -5.92 15.61 18.37
C LEU A 311 -6.08 17.07 17.92
N MET A 312 -6.78 17.89 18.69
CA MET A 312 -6.95 19.32 18.39
C MET A 312 -5.61 20.06 18.43
N ALA A 313 -4.83 19.86 19.49
CA ALA A 313 -3.52 20.50 19.65
C ALA A 313 -2.56 20.09 18.51
N PHE A 314 -2.58 18.82 18.09
CA PHE A 314 -1.78 18.34 16.97
C PHE A 314 -2.20 19.01 15.66
N ARG A 315 -3.50 19.09 15.36
CA ARG A 315 -4.03 19.75 14.17
C ARG A 315 -3.67 21.23 14.07
N GLU A 316 -3.56 21.91 15.20
CA GLU A 316 -3.16 23.32 15.27
C GLU A 316 -1.64 23.51 15.23
N SER A 317 -0.86 22.45 15.37
CA SER A 317 0.59 22.48 15.37
C SER A 317 1.17 22.66 13.98
N LYS A 318 2.41 23.18 13.91
CA LYS A 318 3.17 23.26 12.65
C LYS A 318 3.59 21.90 12.09
N GLY A 319 3.52 20.85 12.91
CA GLY A 319 3.87 19.50 12.51
C GLY A 319 2.74 18.76 11.79
N TYR A 320 1.50 19.26 11.88
CA TYR A 320 0.38 18.70 11.14
C TYR A 320 0.36 19.26 9.70
N LEU A 321 0.48 18.37 8.72
CA LEU A 321 0.38 18.73 7.30
C LEU A 321 -0.62 17.81 6.62
N GLU A 322 -1.67 18.39 6.05
CA GLU A 322 -2.68 17.64 5.30
C GLU A 322 -2.08 16.86 4.12
N GLN A 323 -1.03 17.41 3.53
CA GLN A 323 -0.31 16.76 2.43
C GLN A 323 0.30 15.42 2.83
N ASP A 324 0.77 15.25 4.07
CA ASP A 324 1.29 13.96 4.54
C ASP A 324 0.20 12.88 4.50
N TYR A 325 -1.02 13.24 4.86
CA TYR A 325 -2.17 12.32 4.83
C TYR A 325 -2.72 12.10 3.42
N GLU A 326 -2.64 13.11 2.55
CA GLU A 326 -2.87 12.95 1.11
C GLU A 326 -1.94 11.89 0.53
N GLN A 327 -0.65 12.02 0.78
CA GLN A 327 0.38 11.11 0.26
C GLN A 327 0.21 9.68 0.81
N LEU A 328 -0.16 9.53 2.08
CA LEU A 328 -0.49 8.22 2.66
C LEU A 328 -1.68 7.57 1.94
N MET A 329 -2.76 8.32 1.74
CA MET A 329 -3.94 7.80 1.05
C MET A 329 -3.64 7.44 -0.41
N VAL A 330 -2.88 8.27 -1.12
CA VAL A 330 -2.43 7.98 -2.50
C VAL A 330 -1.55 6.74 -2.53
N TYR A 331 -0.63 6.59 -1.57
CA TYR A 331 0.23 5.41 -1.44
C TYR A 331 -0.58 4.13 -1.28
N PHE A 332 -1.49 4.06 -0.29
CA PHE A 332 -2.30 2.87 -0.06
C PHE A 332 -3.25 2.58 -1.22
N THR A 333 -3.84 3.61 -1.84
CA THR A 333 -4.69 3.46 -3.02
C THR A 333 -3.89 2.89 -4.20
N PHE A 334 -2.71 3.43 -4.49
CA PHE A 334 -1.87 2.92 -5.56
C PHE A 334 -1.40 1.49 -5.27
N ARG A 335 -1.02 1.20 -4.05
CA ARG A 335 -0.50 -0.10 -3.62
C ARG A 335 -1.52 -1.24 -3.76
N TYR A 336 -2.78 -1.00 -3.39
CA TYR A 336 -3.74 -2.08 -3.14
C TYR A 336 -4.92 -2.14 -4.11
N PHE A 337 -5.35 -1.02 -4.72
CA PHE A 337 -6.58 -0.98 -5.52
C PHE A 337 -6.63 -1.99 -6.66
N MET A 338 -5.49 -2.20 -7.36
CA MET A 338 -5.46 -3.08 -8.52
C MET A 338 -5.58 -4.58 -8.17
N ASN A 339 -5.49 -4.95 -6.89
CA ASN A 339 -5.81 -6.32 -6.46
C ASN A 339 -7.29 -6.66 -6.73
N ALA A 340 -8.17 -5.65 -6.80
CA ALA A 340 -9.58 -5.84 -7.18
C ALA A 340 -9.79 -6.41 -8.60
N VAL A 341 -8.76 -6.47 -9.43
CA VAL A 341 -8.78 -7.23 -10.70
C VAL A 341 -9.06 -8.71 -10.44
N TYR A 342 -8.57 -9.25 -9.31
CA TYR A 342 -8.62 -10.66 -8.96
C TYR A 342 -9.78 -11.02 -8.02
N ASP A 343 -10.02 -10.20 -6.97
CA ASP A 343 -11.00 -10.50 -5.93
C ASP A 343 -12.30 -9.70 -6.03
N TYR A 344 -12.37 -8.72 -6.96
CA TYR A 344 -13.54 -7.87 -7.18
C TYR A 344 -13.98 -7.04 -5.96
N ASP A 345 -13.10 -6.87 -4.96
CA ASP A 345 -13.41 -6.19 -3.70
C ASP A 345 -12.65 -4.88 -3.52
N LEU A 346 -12.92 -3.91 -4.40
CA LEU A 346 -12.30 -2.58 -4.35
C LEU A 346 -12.61 -1.82 -3.06
N LEU A 347 -13.84 -1.99 -2.52
CA LEU A 347 -14.28 -1.25 -1.35
C LEU A 347 -13.50 -1.63 -0.09
N SER A 348 -13.12 -2.91 0.08
CA SER A 348 -12.30 -3.32 1.23
C SER A 348 -10.92 -2.67 1.21
N TYR A 349 -10.30 -2.52 0.04
CA TYR A 349 -9.02 -1.81 -0.10
C TYR A 349 -9.15 -0.32 0.22
N ALA A 350 -10.23 0.31 -0.19
CA ALA A 350 -10.50 1.71 0.15
C ALA A 350 -10.68 1.92 1.66
N ARG A 351 -11.41 1.04 2.32
CA ARG A 351 -11.64 1.05 3.77
C ARG A 351 -10.36 0.77 4.54
N PHE A 352 -9.57 -0.21 4.09
CA PHE A 352 -8.26 -0.53 4.63
C PHE A 352 -7.32 0.69 4.57
N ALA A 353 -7.23 1.38 3.44
CA ALA A 353 -6.42 2.58 3.29
C ALA A 353 -6.80 3.67 4.32
N LEU A 354 -8.11 3.87 4.54
CA LEU A 354 -8.61 4.80 5.56
C LEU A 354 -8.25 4.36 6.98
N ALA A 355 -8.41 3.07 7.31
CA ALA A 355 -8.07 2.53 8.62
C ALA A 355 -6.56 2.68 8.91
N CYS A 356 -5.70 2.34 7.96
CA CYS A 356 -4.24 2.52 8.06
C CYS A 356 -3.88 4.00 8.32
N ARG A 357 -4.43 4.92 7.52
CA ARG A 357 -4.20 6.35 7.70
C ARG A 357 -4.64 6.83 9.09
N LEU A 358 -5.80 6.36 9.57
CA LEU A 358 -6.31 6.77 10.89
C LEU A 358 -5.45 6.20 12.03
N MET A 359 -4.93 4.98 11.89
CA MET A 359 -4.02 4.41 12.87
C MET A 359 -2.67 5.14 12.89
N ILE A 360 -2.11 5.46 11.71
CA ILE A 360 -0.89 6.29 11.61
C ILE A 360 -1.12 7.65 12.30
N ARG A 361 -2.26 8.29 12.10
CA ARG A 361 -2.61 9.53 12.82
C ARG A 361 -2.64 9.32 14.33
N ASP A 362 -3.21 8.23 14.81
CA ASP A 362 -3.27 7.95 16.24
C ASP A 362 -1.85 7.72 16.82
N MET A 363 -0.94 7.11 16.06
CA MET A 363 0.49 7.03 16.40
C MET A 363 1.19 8.41 16.39
N ASP A 364 0.83 9.28 15.44
CA ASP A 364 1.31 10.68 15.40
C ASP A 364 0.95 11.43 16.68
N LEU A 365 -0.27 11.25 17.18
CA LEU A 365 -0.73 11.89 18.42
C LEU A 365 0.14 11.48 19.62
N VAL A 366 0.50 10.20 19.70
CA VAL A 366 1.39 9.70 20.75
C VAL A 366 2.79 10.30 20.61
N ARG A 367 3.34 10.31 19.40
CA ARG A 367 4.68 10.87 19.13
C ARG A 367 4.69 12.38 19.43
N PHE A 368 3.67 13.12 19.02
CA PHE A 368 3.51 14.55 19.32
C PHE A 368 3.47 14.81 20.82
N GLN A 369 2.71 14.02 21.57
CA GLN A 369 2.63 14.16 23.03
C GLN A 369 3.94 13.84 23.72
N LYS A 370 4.65 12.79 23.29
CA LYS A 370 5.99 12.43 23.82
C LYS A 370 7.03 13.50 23.56
N ASN A 371 6.94 14.20 22.45
CA ASN A 371 7.83 15.28 22.07
C ASN A 371 7.33 16.65 22.56
N GLU A 372 6.53 16.68 23.63
CA GLU A 372 6.07 17.90 24.30
C GLU A 372 5.41 18.91 23.34
N GLY A 373 4.60 18.41 22.39
CA GLY A 373 3.88 19.24 21.41
C GLY A 373 4.70 19.59 20.16
N THR A 374 5.79 18.89 19.90
CA THR A 374 6.59 19.04 18.68
C THR A 374 6.44 17.80 17.80
N TYR A 375 6.30 18.00 16.49
CA TYR A 375 6.27 16.91 15.51
C TYR A 375 7.04 17.32 14.25
N THR A 376 8.01 16.51 13.86
CA THR A 376 8.95 16.81 12.78
C THR A 376 8.75 15.89 11.58
N ARG A 377 9.42 16.18 10.46
CA ARG A 377 9.48 15.28 9.32
C ARG A 377 10.09 13.92 9.67
N GLU A 378 11.09 13.92 10.51
CA GLU A 378 11.73 12.68 10.97
C GLU A 378 10.75 11.83 11.81
N ASP A 379 9.89 12.46 12.61
CA ASP A 379 8.84 11.76 13.34
C ASP A 379 7.81 11.12 12.38
N ARG A 380 7.40 11.85 11.33
CA ARG A 380 6.51 11.33 10.28
C ARG A 380 7.10 10.11 9.60
N ILE A 381 8.34 10.19 9.16
CA ILE A 381 9.03 9.10 8.48
C ILE A 381 9.14 7.87 9.40
N ASP A 382 9.52 8.09 10.66
CA ASP A 382 9.69 7.02 11.64
C ASP A 382 8.36 6.34 12.02
N VAL A 383 7.30 7.12 12.26
CA VAL A 383 5.96 6.58 12.56
C VAL A 383 5.44 5.71 11.43
N VAL A 384 5.55 6.19 10.19
CA VAL A 384 5.07 5.44 9.03
C VAL A 384 5.93 4.20 8.78
N ARG A 385 7.26 4.29 8.97
CA ARG A 385 8.17 3.15 8.88
C ARG A 385 7.75 2.02 9.83
N ILE A 386 7.54 2.35 11.10
CA ILE A 386 7.12 1.36 12.12
C ILE A 386 5.79 0.72 11.72
N PHE A 387 4.81 1.53 11.31
CA PHE A 387 3.50 1.05 10.90
C PHE A 387 3.59 0.10 9.68
N SER A 388 4.25 0.55 8.61
CA SER A 388 4.35 -0.22 7.37
C SER A 388 5.13 -1.52 7.57
N LYS A 389 6.17 -1.50 8.41
CA LYS A 389 6.96 -2.70 8.72
C LYS A 389 6.09 -3.77 9.39
N GLU A 390 5.21 -3.38 10.28
CA GLU A 390 4.37 -4.31 11.03
C GLU A 390 3.15 -4.81 10.23
N VAL A 391 2.52 -3.90 9.47
CA VAL A 391 1.23 -4.20 8.82
C VAL A 391 1.43 -4.74 7.41
N GLU A 392 2.30 -4.13 6.61
CA GLU A 392 2.38 -4.42 5.17
C GLU A 392 3.31 -5.60 4.81
N HIS A 393 4.11 -6.10 5.75
CA HIS A 393 5.00 -7.24 5.55
C HIS A 393 4.44 -8.57 6.09
N SER A 394 3.17 -8.60 6.50
CA SER A 394 2.41 -9.80 6.79
C SER A 394 1.12 -9.79 5.97
N GLU A 395 0.94 -10.79 5.13
CA GLU A 395 -0.29 -10.96 4.36
C GLU A 395 -1.47 -11.18 5.29
N GLU A 396 -1.28 -11.95 6.38
CA GLU A 396 -2.28 -12.19 7.41
C GLU A 396 -2.72 -10.90 8.10
N ASN A 397 -1.81 -9.97 8.38
CA ASN A 397 -2.14 -8.69 8.99
C ASN A 397 -2.95 -7.80 8.03
N VAL A 398 -2.59 -7.76 6.75
CA VAL A 398 -3.35 -7.03 5.72
C VAL A 398 -4.74 -7.62 5.56
N GLU A 399 -4.86 -8.95 5.45
CA GLU A 399 -6.13 -9.66 5.29
C GLU A 399 -7.05 -9.43 6.49
N LEU A 400 -6.54 -9.62 7.72
CA LEU A 400 -7.27 -9.37 8.95
C LEU A 400 -7.81 -7.93 9.00
N ALA A 401 -6.99 -6.93 8.65
CA ALA A 401 -7.43 -5.54 8.64
C ALA A 401 -8.52 -5.26 7.60
N ARG A 402 -8.43 -5.89 6.42
CA ARG A 402 -9.45 -5.80 5.38
C ARG A 402 -10.77 -6.41 5.85
N GLU A 403 -10.74 -7.63 6.41
CA GLU A 403 -11.91 -8.33 6.92
C GLU A 403 -12.60 -7.52 8.03
N GLU A 404 -11.86 -7.05 9.04
CA GLU A 404 -12.42 -6.24 10.13
C GLU A 404 -13.10 -4.97 9.59
N CYS A 405 -12.51 -4.30 8.59
CA CYS A 405 -13.10 -3.14 7.92
C CYS A 405 -14.39 -3.46 7.12
N MET A 406 -14.63 -4.71 6.75
CA MET A 406 -15.90 -5.12 6.13
C MET A 406 -17.04 -5.22 7.14
N PHE A 407 -16.74 -5.63 8.37
CA PHE A 407 -17.74 -5.90 9.41
C PHE A 407 -17.97 -4.73 10.37
N ASP A 408 -16.97 -3.86 10.58
CA ASP A 408 -17.06 -2.72 11.48
C ASP A 408 -16.74 -1.39 10.78
N ASP A 409 -17.79 -0.65 10.42
CA ASP A 409 -17.66 0.67 9.77
C ASP A 409 -17.11 1.77 10.69
N VAL A 410 -17.04 1.53 11.99
CA VAL A 410 -16.48 2.47 12.97
C VAL A 410 -14.97 2.61 12.83
N ILE A 411 -14.27 1.54 12.35
CA ILE A 411 -12.82 1.49 12.22
C ILE A 411 -12.31 2.59 11.28
N TYR A 412 -12.94 2.75 10.11
CA TYR A 412 -12.49 3.67 9.06
C TYR A 412 -13.28 4.99 8.97
N LYS A 413 -14.28 5.23 9.84
CA LYS A 413 -14.99 6.52 9.87
C LYS A 413 -14.06 7.67 10.23
N VAL A 414 -14.08 8.69 9.40
CA VAL A 414 -13.25 9.91 9.52
C VAL A 414 -13.90 10.91 10.47
#